data_2e993ae32c70798f29fc77600653a7c7
#
_entry.id   2e993ae32c70798f29fc77600653a7c7
#
_cell.length_a   1.000
_cell.length_b   1.000
_cell.length_c   1.000
_cell.angle_alpha   90.00
_cell.angle_beta   90.00
_cell.angle_gamma   90.00
#
_symmetry.space_group_name_H-M   'P 1'
#
loop_
_entity.id
_entity.type
_entity.pdbx_description
1 polymer ?
#
loop_
_entity_poly.entity_id
_entity_poly.type
_entity_poly.pdbx_seq_one_letter_code
_entity_poly.pdbx_strand_id
1 'polypeptide(L)'
;MNLEISGKELRDAAQKIMQDPACGSVFRIKGFTQEPDGSWTELNATHHEITQCPIAEGQKVIIVIGEQPDEEMIKKYFGTD
;
A
#
# COMPACT_ATOMS: atom_id res chain seq x y z
N MET A 1 -7.43 -5.19 1.42
CA MET A 1 -6.90 -5.99 2.53
C MET A 1 -6.69 -5.11 3.75
N ASN A 2 -6.74 -5.71 4.91
CA ASN A 2 -6.63 -5.03 6.20
C ASN A 2 -5.26 -5.31 6.82
N LEU A 3 -4.48 -4.29 7.14
CA LEU A 3 -3.12 -4.46 7.64
C LEU A 3 -2.78 -3.51 8.78
N GLU A 4 -1.94 -4.01 9.69
CA GLU A 4 -1.36 -3.22 10.78
C GLU A 4 0.11 -2.96 10.44
N ILE A 5 0.36 -1.97 9.59
CA ILE A 5 1.72 -1.56 9.23
C ILE A 5 1.87 -0.06 9.33
N SER A 6 3.11 0.41 9.49
CA SER A 6 3.38 1.84 9.53
C SER A 6 3.31 2.46 8.13
N GLY A 7 3.19 3.78 8.07
CA GLY A 7 3.19 4.49 6.79
C GLY A 7 4.47 4.27 6.00
N LYS A 8 5.61 4.19 6.69
CA LYS A 8 6.90 3.92 6.04
C LYS A 8 6.95 2.52 5.44
N GLU A 9 6.48 1.53 6.20
CA GLU A 9 6.44 0.15 5.71
C GLU A 9 5.50 0.00 4.52
N LEU A 10 4.36 0.67 4.56
CA LEU A 10 3.42 0.67 3.45
C LEU A 10 4.05 1.28 2.20
N ARG A 11 4.74 2.41 2.36
CA ARG A 11 5.41 3.07 1.24
C ARG A 11 6.49 2.20 0.61
N ASP A 12 7.33 1.59 1.44
CA ASP A 12 8.39 0.71 0.97
C ASP A 12 7.81 -0.51 0.22
N ALA A 13 6.79 -1.12 0.78
CA ALA A 13 6.13 -2.26 0.15
C ALA A 13 5.48 -1.88 -1.18
N ALA A 14 4.78 -0.75 -1.22
CA ALA A 14 4.13 -0.28 -2.44
C ALA A 14 5.16 -0.04 -3.56
N GLN A 15 6.30 0.55 -3.22
CA GLN A 15 7.36 0.81 -4.18
C GLN A 15 7.91 -0.50 -4.77
N LYS A 16 8.12 -1.49 -3.92
CA LYS A 16 8.62 -2.80 -4.36
C LYS A 16 7.60 -3.54 -5.23
N ILE A 17 6.33 -3.50 -4.84
CA ILE A 17 5.25 -4.13 -5.60
C ILE A 17 5.16 -3.54 -7.01
N MET A 18 5.26 -2.22 -7.12
CA MET A 18 5.20 -1.53 -8.42
C MET A 18 6.33 -1.96 -9.35
N GLN A 19 7.48 -2.37 -8.79
CA GLN A 19 8.66 -2.74 -9.56
C GLN A 19 8.79 -4.23 -9.80
N ASP A 20 7.93 -5.05 -9.19
CA ASP A 20 8.05 -6.50 -9.24
C ASP A 20 7.00 -7.10 -10.20
N PRO A 21 7.42 -7.60 -11.37
CA PRO A 21 6.47 -8.19 -12.33
C PRO A 21 5.79 -9.46 -11.80
N ALA A 22 6.34 -10.09 -10.77
CA ALA A 22 5.70 -11.26 -10.16
C ALA A 22 4.39 -10.90 -9.45
N CYS A 23 4.19 -9.63 -9.11
CA CYS A 23 2.95 -9.14 -8.51
C CYS A 23 1.85 -8.88 -9.55
N GLY A 24 2.15 -9.04 -10.84
CA GLY A 24 1.22 -8.73 -11.92
C GLY A 24 1.35 -7.29 -12.38
N SER A 25 0.40 -6.84 -13.19
CA SER A 25 0.40 -5.47 -13.70
C SER A 25 -0.35 -4.55 -12.73
N VAL A 26 0.34 -4.10 -11.70
CA VAL A 26 -0.25 -3.21 -10.70
C VAL A 26 -0.13 -1.77 -11.20
N PHE A 27 -1.26 -1.06 -11.26
CA PHE A 27 -1.31 0.33 -11.74
C PHE A 27 -1.31 1.34 -10.60
N ARG A 28 -1.95 1.02 -9.50
CA ARG A 28 -2.12 1.94 -8.40
C ARG A 28 -2.28 1.19 -7.09
N ILE A 29 -1.71 1.74 -6.04
CA ILE A 29 -1.92 1.27 -4.67
C ILE A 29 -2.37 2.47 -3.85
N LYS A 30 -3.48 2.30 -3.15
CA LYS A 30 -3.98 3.30 -2.22
C LYS A 30 -4.13 2.66 -0.86
N GLY A 31 -3.56 3.26 0.15
CA GLY A 31 -3.61 2.69 1.49
C GLY A 31 -3.76 3.75 2.56
N PHE A 32 -4.29 3.34 3.69
CA PHE A 32 -4.47 4.19 4.85
C PHE A 32 -3.82 3.52 6.04
N THR A 33 -2.99 4.26 6.76
CA THR A 33 -2.34 3.74 7.95
C THR A 33 -2.57 4.71 9.11
N GLN A 34 -2.65 4.16 10.31
CA GLN A 34 -2.72 4.96 11.52
C GLN A 34 -1.35 4.94 12.19
N GLU A 35 -0.82 6.13 12.43
CA GLU A 35 0.47 6.28 13.08
C GLU A 35 0.34 6.06 14.59
N PRO A 36 1.48 5.84 15.31
CA PRO A 36 1.42 5.58 16.75
C PRO A 36 0.75 6.68 17.58
N ASP A 37 0.75 7.92 17.10
CA ASP A 37 0.10 9.04 17.78
C ASP A 37 -1.40 9.13 17.50
N GLY A 38 -1.94 8.21 16.72
CA GLY A 38 -3.35 8.17 16.37
C GLY A 38 -3.72 8.89 15.09
N SER A 39 -2.78 9.62 14.48
CA SER A 39 -3.05 10.32 13.22
C SER A 39 -3.14 9.35 12.06
N TRP A 40 -3.85 9.75 11.01
CA TRP A 40 -4.03 8.95 9.82
C TRP A 40 -3.25 9.51 8.64
N THR A 41 -2.72 8.61 7.82
CA THR A 41 -1.98 8.96 6.62
C THR A 41 -2.54 8.19 5.43
N GLU A 42 -2.70 8.88 4.31
CA GLU A 42 -3.11 8.27 3.04
C GLU A 42 -1.91 8.14 2.12
N LEU A 43 -1.70 6.94 1.58
CA LEU A 43 -0.70 6.70 0.55
C LEU A 43 -1.39 6.52 -0.78
N ASN A 44 -0.87 7.18 -1.82
CA ASN A 44 -1.22 6.93 -3.21
C ASN A 44 0.04 6.66 -3.99
N ALA A 45 0.13 5.50 -4.62
CA ALA A 45 1.29 5.09 -5.39
C ALA A 45 0.90 4.73 -6.81
N THR A 46 1.61 5.29 -7.78
CA THR A 46 1.52 4.94 -9.19
C THR A 46 2.93 4.67 -9.70
N HIS A 47 3.08 4.31 -10.97
CA HIS A 47 4.41 4.12 -11.56
C HIS A 47 5.19 5.43 -11.70
N HIS A 48 4.52 6.56 -11.59
CA HIS A 48 5.15 7.86 -11.78
C HIS A 48 5.44 8.58 -10.48
N GLU A 49 4.66 8.30 -9.43
CA GLU A 49 4.81 9.07 -8.21
C GLU A 49 4.21 8.30 -7.02
N ILE A 50 4.79 8.55 -5.85
CA ILE A 50 4.25 8.05 -4.58
C ILE A 50 4.05 9.26 -3.69
N THR A 51 2.82 9.44 -3.20
CA THR A 51 2.48 10.53 -2.30
C THR A 51 1.94 9.99 -0.98
N GLN A 52 2.29 10.67 0.10
CA GLN A 52 1.75 10.40 1.43
C GLN A 52 1.32 11.73 2.02
N CYS A 53 0.10 11.80 2.52
CA CYS A 53 -0.39 13.00 3.17
C CYS A 53 -1.27 12.66 4.38
N PRO A 54 -1.25 13.54 5.40
CA PRO A 54 -2.12 13.34 6.55
C PRO A 54 -3.57 13.59 6.16
N ILE A 55 -4.46 12.81 6.77
CA ILE A 55 -5.90 12.97 6.59
C ILE A 55 -6.56 12.96 7.96
N ALA A 56 -7.79 13.47 8.03
CA ALA A 56 -8.50 13.60 9.30
C ALA A 56 -8.89 12.23 9.85
N GLU A 57 -9.31 11.33 8.98
CA GLU A 57 -9.82 10.01 9.39
C GLU A 57 -9.67 9.02 8.24
N GLY A 58 -9.44 7.76 8.58
CA GLY A 58 -9.31 6.71 7.57
C GLY A 58 -9.69 5.34 8.12
N GLN A 59 -9.39 4.32 7.35
CA GLN A 59 -9.58 2.92 7.72
C GLN A 59 -8.31 2.16 7.40
N LYS A 60 -7.95 1.17 8.22
CA LYS A 60 -6.77 0.35 7.98
C LYS A 60 -6.99 -0.60 6.83
N VAL A 61 -6.97 -0.08 5.62
CA VAL A 61 -7.25 -0.85 4.41
C VAL A 61 -6.27 -0.45 3.31
N ILE A 62 -5.91 -1.42 2.47
CA ILE A 62 -5.06 -1.20 1.31
C ILE A 62 -5.79 -1.70 0.07
N ILE A 63 -5.86 -0.85 -0.95
CA ILE A 63 -6.52 -1.15 -2.22
C ILE A 63 -5.44 -1.23 -3.29
N VAL A 64 -5.40 -2.34 -4.01
CA VAL A 64 -4.47 -2.56 -5.12
C VAL A 64 -5.27 -2.69 -6.40
N ILE A 65 -4.97 -1.85 -7.39
CA ILE A 65 -5.65 -1.83 -8.68
C ILE A 65 -4.68 -2.23 -9.77
N GLY A 66 -5.07 -3.19 -10.59
CA GLY A 66 -4.23 -3.66 -11.69
C GLY A 66 -4.91 -4.72 -12.53
N GLU A 67 -4.18 -5.23 -13.54
CA GLU A 67 -4.60 -6.37 -14.34
C GLU A 67 -3.93 -7.62 -13.80
N GLN A 68 -4.74 -8.62 -13.43
CA GLN A 68 -4.26 -9.91 -12.95
C GLN A 68 -3.22 -9.77 -11.83
N PRO A 69 -3.51 -9.01 -10.77
CA PRO A 69 -2.57 -8.87 -9.67
C PRO A 69 -2.41 -10.21 -8.94
N ASP A 70 -1.18 -10.52 -8.54
CA ASP A 70 -0.91 -11.73 -7.77
C ASP A 70 -1.07 -11.41 -6.29
N GLU A 71 -2.22 -11.75 -5.73
CA GLU A 71 -2.54 -11.45 -4.34
C GLU A 71 -1.56 -12.06 -3.35
N GLU A 72 -1.08 -13.27 -3.61
CA GLU A 72 -0.16 -13.92 -2.69
C GLU A 72 1.18 -13.21 -2.63
N MET A 73 1.72 -12.81 -3.77
CA MET A 73 2.97 -12.06 -3.81
C MET A 73 2.80 -10.68 -3.18
N ILE A 74 1.69 -10.01 -3.45
CA ILE A 74 1.41 -8.70 -2.88
C ILE A 74 1.30 -8.78 -1.36
N LYS A 75 0.61 -9.78 -0.83
CA LYS A 75 0.48 -9.99 0.61
C LYS A 75 1.83 -10.23 1.28
N LYS A 76 2.74 -10.91 0.61
CA LYS A 76 4.10 -11.13 1.15
C LYS A 76 4.84 -9.82 1.35
N TYR A 77 4.72 -8.89 0.42
CA TYR A 77 5.35 -7.58 0.56
C TYR A 77 4.76 -6.77 1.72
N PHE A 78 3.49 -6.96 2.02
CA PHE A 78 2.85 -6.29 3.14
C PHE A 78 3.01 -7.03 4.47
N GLY A 79 3.64 -8.22 4.45
CA GLY A 79 3.89 -8.98 5.66
C GLY A 79 2.71 -9.79 6.17
N THR A 80 1.70 -10.05 5.34
CA THR A 80 0.57 -10.90 5.68
C THR A 80 0.65 -12.21 4.92
N ASP A 81 0.52 -13.29 5.61
CA ASP A 81 0.52 -14.64 5.00
C ASP A 81 -0.83 -15.30 5.14
#